data_3ceeab4e6917fe093f2b1130bc44bab7
#
_entry.id   3ceeab4e6917fe093f2b1130bc44bab7
#
_cell.length_a   1.000
_cell.length_b   1.000
_cell.length_c   1.000
_cell.angle_alpha   90.00
_cell.angle_beta   90.00
_cell.angle_gamma   90.00
#
_symmetry.space_group_name_H-M   'P 1'
#
loop_
_entity.id
_entity.type
_entity.pdbx_description
1 polymer ?
#
loop_
_entity_poly.entity_id
_entity_poly.type
_entity_poly.pdbx_seq_one_letter_code
_entity_poly.pdbx_strand_id
1 'polypeptide(L)'
;MNLPKLRGYWRLLGALFALLTVFAVAGNAQAVVRVGGSSLSANGPLARGFQYSGSCPVSLRFDWGVIGTQPTTITYSFTRSDGGQSGGSRSASLPRANQSVPVFDTWRLGANTPQFSNYRGWVELDIASPNPVSRKINFTLHCR
;
A
#
# COMPACT_ATOMS: atom_id res chain seq x y z
N MET A 1 33.53 -86.36 29.42
CA MET A 1 32.19 -85.77 29.61
C MET A 1 32.20 -84.34 29.15
N ASN A 2 31.52 -84.07 28.06
CA ASN A 2 31.62 -82.83 27.34
C ASN A 2 30.50 -81.88 27.75
N LEU A 3 30.88 -80.63 28.15
CA LEU A 3 29.95 -79.53 28.40
C LEU A 3 29.80 -78.74 27.11
N PRO A 4 28.60 -78.43 26.64
CA PRO A 4 28.40 -77.61 25.48
C PRO A 4 28.52 -76.12 25.84
N LYS A 5 29.26 -75.36 25.01
CA LYS A 5 29.42 -73.94 25.03
C LYS A 5 28.11 -73.23 24.68
N LEU A 6 27.57 -72.43 25.60
CA LEU A 6 26.50 -71.50 25.36
C LEU A 6 27.06 -70.28 24.59
N ARG A 7 26.70 -70.18 23.32
CA ARG A 7 26.97 -68.97 22.49
C ARG A 7 25.94 -67.90 22.84
N GLY A 8 26.47 -66.78 23.31
CA GLY A 8 25.67 -65.60 23.64
C GLY A 8 24.99 -65.03 22.41
N TYR A 9 23.70 -64.84 22.54
CA TYR A 9 22.92 -64.02 21.60
C TYR A 9 23.18 -62.56 21.85
N TRP A 10 23.95 -61.94 20.96
CA TRP A 10 24.02 -60.48 20.89
C TRP A 10 22.72 -59.96 20.27
N ARG A 11 21.89 -59.43 21.13
CA ARG A 11 20.70 -58.70 20.71
C ARG A 11 21.18 -57.37 20.12
N LEU A 12 21.14 -57.28 18.81
CA LEU A 12 21.22 -56.01 18.07
C LEU A 12 19.96 -55.18 18.37
N LEU A 13 20.05 -54.34 19.37
CA LEU A 13 19.11 -53.25 19.57
C LEU A 13 19.41 -52.18 18.50
N GLY A 14 18.76 -52.34 17.36
CA GLY A 14 18.72 -51.29 16.34
C GLY A 14 17.91 -50.12 16.88
N ALA A 15 18.61 -49.07 17.33
CA ALA A 15 18.00 -47.81 17.62
C ALA A 15 17.52 -47.17 16.30
N LEU A 16 16.23 -47.27 16.02
CA LEU A 16 15.56 -46.50 14.99
C LEU A 16 15.55 -45.02 15.45
N PHE A 17 16.52 -44.23 15.02
CA PHE A 17 16.45 -42.78 15.06
C PHE A 17 15.45 -42.33 13.99
N ALA A 18 14.22 -42.12 14.39
CA ALA A 18 13.23 -41.42 13.59
C ALA A 18 13.68 -39.95 13.49
N LEU A 19 14.34 -39.57 12.39
CA LEU A 19 14.58 -38.18 12.05
C LEU A 19 13.21 -37.55 11.76
N LEU A 20 12.64 -36.88 12.76
CA LEU A 20 11.55 -35.94 12.58
C LEU A 20 12.12 -34.68 11.85
N THR A 21 12.08 -34.73 10.53
CA THR A 21 12.29 -33.50 9.73
C THR A 21 11.09 -32.60 9.93
N VAL A 22 11.22 -31.65 10.86
CA VAL A 22 10.29 -30.52 10.99
C VAL A 22 10.47 -29.64 9.76
N PHE A 23 9.62 -29.82 8.76
CA PHE A 23 9.48 -28.85 7.68
C PHE A 23 8.91 -27.57 8.31
N ALA A 24 9.77 -26.62 8.66
CA ALA A 24 9.36 -25.27 8.93
C ALA A 24 8.79 -24.71 7.60
N VAL A 25 7.48 -24.74 7.47
CA VAL A 25 6.79 -23.99 6.42
C VAL A 25 7.05 -22.52 6.76
N ALA A 26 8.08 -21.95 6.15
CA ALA A 26 8.28 -20.50 6.16
C ALA A 26 7.08 -19.89 5.44
N GLY A 27 6.03 -19.58 6.19
CA GLY A 27 4.90 -18.83 5.68
C GLY A 27 5.46 -17.50 5.17
N ASN A 28 5.47 -17.30 3.85
CA ASN A 28 5.81 -16.02 3.26
C ASN A 28 4.79 -14.99 3.78
N ALA A 29 5.19 -14.22 4.78
CA ALA A 29 4.37 -13.12 5.27
C ALA A 29 4.16 -12.17 4.08
N GLN A 30 2.93 -12.10 3.61
CA GLN A 30 2.58 -11.21 2.50
C GLN A 30 2.75 -9.75 2.96
N ALA A 31 3.30 -8.91 2.08
CA ALA A 31 3.40 -7.49 2.34
C ALA A 31 2.02 -6.90 2.60
N VAL A 32 1.86 -6.18 3.70
CA VAL A 32 0.65 -5.42 4.00
C VAL A 32 0.94 -3.95 3.75
N VAL A 33 0.08 -3.30 2.98
CA VAL A 33 0.19 -1.89 2.65
C VAL A 33 -0.90 -1.10 3.36
N ARG A 34 -0.53 0.07 3.87
CA ARG A 34 -1.44 1.05 4.48
C ARG A 34 -1.18 2.44 3.92
N VAL A 35 -2.20 3.26 3.91
CA VAL A 35 -2.09 4.68 3.58
C VAL A 35 -2.01 5.48 4.89
N GLY A 36 -0.95 6.27 5.03
CA GLY A 36 -0.72 7.18 6.14
C GLY A 36 -1.32 8.56 5.90
N GLY A 37 -0.52 9.61 6.09
CA GLY A 37 -0.97 11.00 5.89
C GLY A 37 -1.31 11.32 4.44
N SER A 38 -2.17 12.32 4.27
CA SER A 38 -2.49 12.91 2.96
C SER A 38 -2.40 14.43 3.03
N SER A 39 -2.14 15.06 1.89
CA SER A 39 -2.08 16.52 1.78
C SER A 39 -2.62 16.99 0.43
N LEU A 40 -3.00 18.27 0.41
CA LEU A 40 -3.38 19.00 -0.79
C LEU A 40 -2.48 20.20 -0.94
N SER A 41 -1.92 20.41 -2.12
CA SER A 41 -1.25 21.64 -2.50
C SER A 41 -1.90 22.28 -3.73
N ALA A 42 -1.85 23.60 -3.81
CA ALA A 42 -2.41 24.37 -4.90
C ALA A 42 -1.33 25.28 -5.50
N ASN A 43 -0.99 25.09 -6.77
CA ASN A 43 0.10 25.79 -7.46
C ASN A 43 1.45 25.77 -6.68
N GLY A 44 1.69 24.70 -5.88
CA GLY A 44 2.88 24.51 -5.06
C GLY A 44 2.65 24.61 -3.54
N PRO A 45 2.11 25.71 -2.97
CA PRO A 45 1.86 25.80 -1.53
C PRO A 45 0.81 24.80 -1.01
N LEU A 46 1.00 24.34 0.23
CA LEU A 46 0.03 23.49 0.92
C LEU A 46 -1.28 24.24 1.19
N ALA A 47 -2.39 23.61 0.84
CA ALA A 47 -3.72 24.11 1.14
C ALA A 47 -4.14 23.67 2.55
N ARG A 48 -4.50 24.61 3.41
CA ARG A 48 -4.94 24.32 4.78
C ARG A 48 -6.34 23.68 4.77
N GLY A 49 -6.52 22.61 5.51
CA GLY A 49 -7.81 21.93 5.67
C GLY A 49 -8.41 21.44 4.35
N PHE A 50 -7.59 21.13 3.35
CA PHE A 50 -8.03 20.70 2.02
C PHE A 50 -8.94 21.72 1.31
N GLN A 51 -8.67 23.01 1.51
CA GLN A 51 -9.42 24.09 0.90
C GLN A 51 -8.49 25.00 0.10
N TYR A 52 -8.94 25.43 -1.05
CA TYR A 52 -8.29 26.45 -1.85
C TYR A 52 -9.27 27.61 -2.10
N SER A 53 -8.77 28.84 -1.98
CA SER A 53 -9.50 30.04 -2.35
C SER A 53 -8.57 30.98 -3.09
N GLY A 54 -8.87 31.27 -4.34
CA GLY A 54 -8.02 32.12 -5.17
C GLY A 54 -8.38 32.07 -6.64
N SER A 55 -7.45 32.54 -7.47
CA SER A 55 -7.64 32.59 -8.92
C SER A 55 -7.73 31.23 -9.55
N CYS A 56 -8.59 31.05 -10.53
CA CYS A 56 -8.78 29.82 -11.29
C CYS A 56 -8.51 30.04 -12.79
N PRO A 57 -8.09 29.00 -13.54
CA PRO A 57 -7.93 27.62 -13.10
C PRO A 57 -6.70 27.41 -12.21
N VAL A 58 -6.78 26.44 -11.31
CA VAL A 58 -5.72 26.07 -10.38
C VAL A 58 -5.29 24.61 -10.58
N SER A 59 -4.01 24.32 -10.43
CA SER A 59 -3.50 22.94 -10.38
C SER A 59 -3.45 22.50 -8.93
N LEU A 60 -4.33 21.55 -8.59
CA LEU A 60 -4.41 20.91 -7.29
C LEU A 60 -3.60 19.60 -7.33
N ARG A 61 -2.67 19.43 -6.38
CA ARG A 61 -1.92 18.20 -6.21
C ARG A 61 -2.34 17.53 -4.91
N PHE A 62 -2.75 16.31 -5.02
CA PHE A 62 -3.18 15.45 -3.93
C PHE A 62 -2.08 14.43 -3.68
N ASP A 63 -1.55 14.39 -2.48
CA ASP A 63 -0.48 13.47 -2.09
C ASP A 63 -0.97 12.51 -1.00
N TRP A 64 -0.53 11.24 -1.08
CA TRP A 64 -0.72 10.23 -0.06
C TRP A 64 0.60 9.57 0.27
N GLY A 65 0.88 9.38 1.55
CA GLY A 65 2.00 8.57 2.01
C GLY A 65 1.60 7.10 2.08
N VAL A 66 2.23 6.25 1.29
CA VAL A 66 1.98 4.81 1.29
C VAL A 66 3.12 4.09 2.02
N ILE A 67 2.77 3.16 2.90
CA ILE A 67 3.71 2.48 3.79
C ILE A 67 3.47 0.98 3.68
N GLY A 68 4.53 0.21 3.40
CA GLY A 68 4.51 -1.25 3.41
C GLY A 68 5.15 -1.83 4.67
N THR A 69 4.67 -2.98 5.15
CA THR A 69 5.29 -3.72 6.27
C THR A 69 6.62 -4.37 5.89
N GLN A 70 6.87 -4.52 4.59
CA GLN A 70 8.11 -5.01 3.99
C GLN A 70 8.29 -4.44 2.58
N PRO A 71 9.48 -4.52 1.97
CA PRO A 71 9.71 -4.11 0.60
C PRO A 71 8.72 -4.78 -0.36
N THR A 72 8.05 -3.99 -1.19
CA THR A 72 7.05 -4.48 -2.14
C THR A 72 6.81 -3.48 -3.27
N THR A 73 6.11 -3.90 -4.31
CA THR A 73 5.59 -3.02 -5.36
C THR A 73 4.08 -2.96 -5.21
N ILE A 74 3.53 -1.75 -5.27
CA ILE A 74 2.09 -1.53 -5.28
C ILE A 74 1.60 -1.24 -6.69
N THR A 75 0.35 -1.64 -6.95
CA THR A 75 -0.41 -1.21 -8.13
C THR A 75 -1.59 -0.38 -7.66
N TYR A 76 -1.75 0.81 -8.24
CA TYR A 76 -2.75 1.77 -7.79
C TYR A 76 -3.32 2.60 -8.94
N SER A 77 -4.46 3.24 -8.69
CA SER A 77 -5.12 4.18 -9.59
C SER A 77 -5.74 5.33 -8.80
N PHE A 78 -6.17 6.37 -9.52
CA PHE A 78 -6.93 7.46 -8.93
C PHE A 78 -8.27 7.63 -9.63
N THR A 79 -9.31 7.84 -8.84
CA THR A 79 -10.64 8.22 -9.30
C THR A 79 -11.00 9.61 -8.77
N ARG A 80 -11.85 10.33 -9.48
CA ARG A 80 -12.23 11.71 -9.19
C ARG A 80 -13.74 11.87 -9.15
N SER A 81 -14.22 12.87 -8.46
CA SER A 81 -15.65 13.15 -8.30
C SER A 81 -16.39 13.51 -9.59
N ASP A 82 -15.67 13.89 -10.65
CA ASP A 82 -16.23 14.13 -11.99
C ASP A 82 -16.37 12.85 -12.84
N GLY A 83 -16.04 11.69 -12.27
CA GLY A 83 -15.99 10.41 -12.97
C GLY A 83 -14.71 10.19 -13.79
N GLY A 84 -13.79 11.16 -13.80
CA GLY A 84 -12.51 11.04 -14.46
C GLY A 84 -11.58 10.05 -13.75
N GLN A 85 -10.81 9.31 -14.55
CA GLN A 85 -9.69 8.50 -14.08
C GLN A 85 -8.38 9.16 -14.48
N SER A 86 -7.48 9.33 -13.53
CA SER A 86 -6.18 9.94 -13.81
C SER A 86 -5.17 8.88 -14.23
N GLY A 87 -4.99 8.73 -15.55
CA GLY A 87 -3.85 8.00 -16.12
C GLY A 87 -3.86 6.47 -15.97
N GLY A 88 -5.01 5.85 -15.65
CA GLY A 88 -5.13 4.40 -15.52
C GLY A 88 -4.33 3.81 -14.34
N SER A 89 -3.99 2.52 -14.44
CA SER A 89 -3.23 1.80 -13.43
C SER A 89 -1.75 2.21 -13.44
N ARG A 90 -1.19 2.47 -12.27
CA ARG A 90 0.21 2.87 -12.05
C ARG A 90 0.89 1.91 -11.07
N SER A 91 2.22 1.90 -11.06
CA SER A 91 3.00 1.13 -10.09
C SER A 91 4.00 2.02 -9.35
N ALA A 92 4.24 1.69 -8.08
CA ALA A 92 5.30 2.31 -7.29
C ALA A 92 6.00 1.27 -6.41
N SER A 93 7.32 1.43 -6.26
CA SER A 93 8.12 0.58 -5.38
C SER A 93 8.14 1.17 -3.97
N LEU A 94 7.91 0.32 -2.97
CA LEU A 94 8.12 0.59 -1.54
C LEU A 94 9.41 -0.13 -1.14
N PRO A 95 10.58 0.51 -1.21
CA PRO A 95 11.87 -0.19 -1.12
C PRO A 95 12.24 -0.62 0.30
N ARG A 96 11.58 -0.06 1.32
CA ARG A 96 11.88 -0.31 2.73
C ARG A 96 10.61 -0.47 3.56
N ALA A 97 10.68 -1.41 4.50
CA ALA A 97 9.63 -1.59 5.50
C ALA A 97 9.39 -0.31 6.31
N ASN A 98 8.13 0.01 6.56
CA ASN A 98 7.69 1.14 7.39
C ASN A 98 8.15 2.54 6.93
N GLN A 99 8.69 2.66 5.73
CA GLN A 99 9.00 3.94 5.11
C GLN A 99 7.80 4.43 4.30
N SER A 100 7.45 5.71 4.47
CA SER A 100 6.41 6.35 3.65
C SER A 100 6.98 6.73 2.29
N VAL A 101 6.30 6.30 1.24
CA VAL A 101 6.59 6.67 -0.15
C VAL A 101 5.41 7.49 -0.67
N PRO A 102 5.64 8.70 -1.20
CA PRO A 102 4.55 9.53 -1.71
C PRO A 102 4.04 8.99 -3.06
N VAL A 103 2.73 8.91 -3.19
CA VAL A 103 2.03 8.77 -4.46
C VAL A 103 1.10 9.95 -4.63
N PHE A 104 0.92 10.44 -5.86
CA PHE A 104 0.17 11.67 -6.07
C PHE A 104 -0.64 11.66 -7.35
N ASP A 105 -1.68 12.48 -7.34
CA ASP A 105 -2.44 12.89 -8.50
C ASP A 105 -2.47 14.42 -8.63
N THR A 106 -2.54 14.91 -9.86
CA THR A 106 -2.67 16.34 -10.14
C THR A 106 -3.90 16.58 -10.99
N TRP A 107 -4.76 17.48 -10.52
CA TRP A 107 -5.99 17.83 -11.20
C TRP A 107 -6.07 19.36 -11.41
N ARG A 108 -6.15 19.78 -12.66
CA ARG A 108 -6.37 21.17 -13.01
C ARG A 108 -7.87 21.45 -13.03
N LEU A 109 -8.31 22.31 -12.15
CA LEU A 109 -9.73 22.60 -11.92
C LEU A 109 -10.00 24.09 -11.90
N GLY A 110 -11.27 24.37 -12.11
CA GLY A 110 -11.86 25.67 -11.91
C GLY A 110 -11.87 26.54 -13.17
N ALA A 111 -12.81 27.45 -13.15
CA ALA A 111 -12.99 28.53 -14.09
C ALA A 111 -13.68 29.70 -13.35
N ASN A 112 -13.64 30.88 -13.91
CA ASN A 112 -14.38 32.05 -13.36
C ASN A 112 -15.86 31.97 -13.71
N THR A 113 -16.52 30.91 -13.24
CA THR A 113 -17.96 30.64 -13.42
C THR A 113 -18.61 30.35 -12.08
N PRO A 114 -19.92 30.60 -11.92
CA PRO A 114 -20.63 30.37 -10.66
C PRO A 114 -20.49 28.94 -10.11
N GLN A 115 -20.31 27.94 -10.98
CA GLN A 115 -20.12 26.56 -10.62
C GLN A 115 -18.89 26.35 -9.70
N PHE A 116 -17.82 27.14 -9.88
CA PHE A 116 -16.58 27.02 -9.12
C PHE A 116 -16.46 28.07 -7.99
N SER A 117 -17.49 28.86 -7.75
CA SER A 117 -17.48 29.78 -6.59
C SER A 117 -17.51 29.01 -5.26
N ASN A 118 -18.06 27.79 -5.24
CA ASN A 118 -18.06 26.89 -4.08
C ASN A 118 -18.13 25.43 -4.53
N TYR A 119 -17.09 24.96 -5.22
CA TYR A 119 -17.03 23.60 -5.71
C TYR A 119 -16.55 22.66 -4.62
N ARG A 120 -17.24 21.52 -4.45
CA ARG A 120 -16.84 20.43 -3.58
C ARG A 120 -16.54 19.20 -4.41
N GLY A 121 -15.37 18.65 -4.25
CA GLY A 121 -14.91 17.47 -4.96
C GLY A 121 -14.18 16.50 -4.06
N TRP A 122 -13.79 15.39 -4.64
CA TRP A 122 -12.94 14.42 -4.01
C TRP A 122 -12.02 13.74 -5.03
N VAL A 123 -10.88 13.26 -4.54
CA VAL A 123 -9.99 12.34 -5.24
C VAL A 123 -9.74 11.14 -4.34
N GLU A 124 -9.79 9.95 -4.89
CA GLU A 124 -9.59 8.69 -4.19
C GLU A 124 -8.39 7.96 -4.78
N LEU A 125 -7.50 7.56 -3.90
CA LEU A 125 -6.43 6.61 -4.19
C LEU A 125 -6.96 5.21 -3.97
N ASP A 126 -6.86 4.35 -4.99
CA ASP A 126 -7.22 2.94 -4.94
C ASP A 126 -5.97 2.10 -5.16
N ILE A 127 -5.51 1.41 -4.13
CA ILE A 127 -4.42 0.43 -4.21
C ILE A 127 -5.07 -0.94 -4.42
N ALA A 128 -4.71 -1.61 -5.52
CA ALA A 128 -5.23 -2.93 -5.86
C ALA A 128 -4.36 -4.07 -5.31
N SER A 129 -3.05 -3.86 -5.23
CA SER A 129 -2.10 -4.89 -4.81
C SER A 129 -0.95 -4.29 -3.99
N PRO A 130 -0.38 -5.03 -3.01
CA PRO A 130 -0.60 -6.43 -2.64
C PRO A 130 -1.90 -6.69 -1.87
N ASN A 131 -2.47 -5.71 -1.22
CA ASN A 131 -3.79 -5.77 -0.57
C ASN A 131 -4.62 -4.55 -0.95
N PRO A 132 -5.94 -4.70 -1.14
CA PRO A 132 -6.80 -3.58 -1.52
C PRO A 132 -6.91 -2.56 -0.38
N VAL A 133 -6.66 -1.29 -0.70
CA VAL A 133 -6.81 -0.15 0.21
C VAL A 133 -7.28 1.06 -0.58
N SER A 134 -8.35 1.71 -0.13
CA SER A 134 -8.83 2.97 -0.70
C SER A 134 -8.77 4.10 0.31
N ARG A 135 -8.38 5.29 -0.16
CA ARG A 135 -8.32 6.52 0.64
C ARG A 135 -8.74 7.73 -0.16
N LYS A 136 -9.74 8.43 0.33
CA LYS A 136 -10.36 9.61 -0.28
C LYS A 136 -9.89 10.89 0.40
N ILE A 137 -9.58 11.91 -0.41
CA ILE A 137 -9.42 13.30 0.02
C ILE A 137 -10.64 14.07 -0.50
N ASN A 138 -11.43 14.62 0.39
CA ASN A 138 -12.46 15.60 0.05
C ASN A 138 -11.84 16.99 0.09
N PHE A 139 -12.20 17.84 -0.83
CA PHE A 139 -11.69 19.21 -0.90
C PHE A 139 -12.76 20.22 -1.29
N THR A 140 -12.47 21.48 -1.01
CA THR A 140 -13.33 22.60 -1.43
C THR A 140 -12.50 23.59 -2.24
N LEU A 141 -13.05 24.09 -3.34
CA LEU A 141 -12.45 25.05 -4.24
C LEU A 141 -13.36 26.29 -4.32
N HIS A 142 -12.79 27.45 -4.03
CA HIS A 142 -13.42 28.74 -4.18
C HIS A 142 -12.65 29.58 -5.20
N CYS A 143 -13.15 29.68 -6.42
CA CYS A 143 -12.60 30.54 -7.45
C CYS A 143 -13.08 31.99 -7.27
N ARG A 144 -12.17 32.95 -7.37
CA ARG A 144 -12.46 34.37 -7.24
C ARG A 144 -11.47 35.22 -8.06
#